data_8aa474593ab8ab0c7f8dc37bfef029e7
#
_entry.id   8aa474593ab8ab0c7f8dc37bfef029e7
#
_cell.length_a   1.000
_cell.length_b   1.000
_cell.length_c   1.000
_cell.angle_alpha   90.00
_cell.angle_beta   90.00
_cell.angle_gamma   90.00
#
_symmetry.space_group_name_H-M   'P 1'
#
loop_
_entity.id
_entity.type
_entity.pdbx_description
1 polymer ?
#
loop_
_entity_poly.entity_id
_entity_poly.type
_entity_poly.pdbx_seq_one_letter_code
_entity_poly.pdbx_strand_id
1 'polypeptide(L)' 'MNIKEKRKRLGISQKELAEKAEISQSFLCDIEQGRSKPSIDTAIKIAQVLNVADIKFFE' A
#
# COMPACT_ATOMS: atom_id res chain seq x y z
N MET A 1 -2.83 6.09 8.47
CA MET A 1 -2.66 5.15 7.34
C MET A 1 -2.05 3.85 7.86
N ASN A 2 -2.66 2.72 7.58
CA ASN A 2 -2.21 1.45 8.16
C ASN A 2 -2.14 0.33 7.11
N ILE A 3 -1.38 0.61 6.06
CA ILE A 3 -1.19 -0.33 4.95
C ILE A 3 -0.61 -1.65 5.45
N LYS A 4 0.42 -1.57 6.31
CA LYS A 4 1.10 -2.75 6.82
C LYS A 4 0.14 -3.68 7.57
N GLU A 5 -0.69 -3.12 8.43
CA GLU A 5 -1.66 -3.91 9.20
C GLU A 5 -2.69 -4.56 8.28
N LYS A 6 -3.23 -3.79 7.34
CA LYS A 6 -4.22 -4.32 6.41
C LYS A 6 -3.62 -5.41 5.54
N ARG A 7 -2.38 -5.19 5.07
CA ARG A 7 -1.65 -6.17 4.27
C ARG A 7 -1.49 -7.49 5.04
N LYS A 8 -1.09 -7.38 6.30
CA LYS A 8 -0.89 -8.57 7.14
C LYS A 8 -2.19 -9.32 7.38
N ARG A 9 -3.30 -8.60 7.57
CA ARG A 9 -4.61 -9.22 7.73
C ARG A 9 -5.01 -10.03 6.50
N LEU A 10 -4.62 -9.55 5.32
CA LEU A 10 -4.92 -10.26 4.07
C LEU A 10 -3.92 -11.37 3.77
N GLY A 11 -2.86 -11.50 4.57
CA GLY A 11 -1.87 -12.56 4.39
C GLY A 11 -0.95 -12.35 3.19
N ILE A 12 -0.78 -11.10 2.72
CA ILE A 12 0.10 -10.83 1.59
C ILE A 12 1.40 -10.19 2.06
N SER A 13 2.49 -10.54 1.36
CA SER A 13 3.81 -10.02 1.68
C SER A 13 3.98 -8.61 1.14
N GLN A 14 4.96 -7.89 1.68
CA GLN A 14 5.32 -6.57 1.16
C GLN A 14 5.73 -6.65 -0.30
N LYS A 15 6.49 -7.69 -0.66
CA LYS A 15 6.90 -7.90 -2.05
C LYS A 15 5.69 -8.11 -2.96
N GLU A 16 4.75 -8.91 -2.54
CA GLU A 16 3.55 -9.19 -3.32
C GLU A 16 2.72 -7.91 -3.54
N LEU A 17 2.52 -7.13 -2.49
CA LEU A 17 1.76 -5.88 -2.62
C LEU A 17 2.48 -4.92 -3.55
N ALA A 18 3.80 -4.78 -3.41
CA ALA A 18 4.58 -3.89 -4.28
C ALA A 18 4.45 -4.29 -5.74
N GLU A 19 4.56 -5.58 -6.04
CA GLU A 19 4.42 -6.08 -7.40
C GLU A 19 3.04 -5.77 -7.97
N LYS A 20 1.99 -6.02 -7.20
CA LYS A 20 0.62 -5.78 -7.65
C LYS A 20 0.31 -4.30 -7.80
N ALA A 21 0.92 -3.45 -6.99
CA ALA A 21 0.76 -2.00 -7.08
C ALA A 21 1.73 -1.37 -8.08
N GLU A 22 2.58 -2.16 -8.72
CA GLU A 22 3.54 -1.72 -9.72
C GLU A 22 4.55 -0.71 -9.18
N ILE A 23 4.99 -0.91 -7.95
CA ILE A 23 6.02 -0.07 -7.31
C ILE A 23 7.12 -0.97 -6.77
N SER A 24 8.27 -0.35 -6.43
CA SER A 24 9.35 -1.11 -5.82
C SER A 24 9.01 -1.45 -4.38
N GLN A 25 9.60 -2.53 -3.90
CA GLN A 25 9.43 -2.92 -2.50
C GLN A 25 10.01 -1.86 -1.56
N SER A 26 11.14 -1.24 -1.95
CA SER A 26 11.73 -0.16 -1.18
C SER A 26 10.78 1.02 -1.02
N PHE A 27 10.11 1.40 -2.11
CA PHE A 27 9.14 2.50 -2.06
C PHE A 27 7.97 2.14 -1.16
N LEU A 28 7.46 0.92 -1.27
CA LEU A 28 6.37 0.47 -0.41
C LEU A 28 6.80 0.48 1.07
N CYS A 29 8.02 0.05 1.34
CA CYS A 29 8.57 0.10 2.69
C CYS A 29 8.54 1.53 3.25
N ASP A 30 8.99 2.49 2.45
CA ASP A 30 8.99 3.89 2.85
C ASP A 30 7.56 4.40 3.11
N ILE A 31 6.61 4.01 2.28
CA ILE A 31 5.21 4.38 2.46
C ILE A 31 4.68 3.79 3.78
N GLU A 32 4.96 2.52 4.04
CA GLU A 32 4.48 1.85 5.26
C GLU A 32 5.07 2.48 6.51
N GLN A 33 6.29 2.99 6.44
CA GLN A 33 6.95 3.61 7.58
C GLN A 33 6.69 5.12 7.68
N GLY A 34 5.93 5.68 6.77
CA GLY A 34 5.60 7.10 6.80
C GLY A 34 6.70 8.01 6.28
N ARG A 35 7.74 7.46 5.62
CA ARG A 35 8.83 8.26 5.07
C ARG A 35 8.50 8.83 3.71
N SER A 36 7.56 8.24 3.00
CA SER A 36 7.09 8.72 1.70
C SER A 36 5.59 8.60 1.62
N LYS A 37 4.97 9.48 0.82
CA LYS A 37 3.54 9.40 0.56
C LYS A 37 3.34 8.89 -0.86
N PRO A 38 2.37 7.97 -1.07
CA PRO A 38 2.08 7.52 -2.42
C PRO A 38 1.40 8.63 -3.21
N SER A 39 1.62 8.65 -4.53
CA SER A 39 0.82 9.49 -5.42
C SER A 39 -0.62 8.98 -5.41
N ILE A 40 -1.54 9.78 -5.96
CA ILE A 40 -2.95 9.37 -6.04
C ILE A 40 -3.08 8.07 -6.83
N ASP A 41 -2.38 7.95 -7.96
CA ASP A 41 -2.42 6.72 -8.76
C ASP A 41 -1.91 5.51 -7.98
N THR A 42 -0.79 5.67 -7.28
CA THR A 42 -0.23 4.59 -6.47
C THR A 42 -1.16 4.23 -5.32
N ALA A 43 -1.75 5.24 -4.67
CA ALA A 43 -2.69 5.01 -3.58
C ALA A 43 -3.90 4.21 -4.07
N ILE A 44 -4.42 4.53 -5.24
CA ILE A 44 -5.55 3.80 -5.82
C ILE A 44 -5.16 2.34 -6.08
N LYS A 45 -3.98 2.10 -6.64
CA LYS A 45 -3.52 0.74 -6.91
C LYS A 45 -3.38 -0.07 -5.62
N ILE A 46 -2.77 0.53 -4.60
CA ILE A 46 -2.63 -0.12 -3.31
C ILE A 46 -4.01 -0.41 -2.70
N ALA A 47 -4.92 0.55 -2.77
CA ALA A 47 -6.27 0.38 -2.25
C ALA A 47 -7.00 -0.77 -2.95
N GLN A 48 -6.85 -0.90 -4.24
CA GLN A 48 -7.47 -1.98 -5.00
C GLN A 48 -6.94 -3.35 -4.56
N VAL A 49 -5.64 -3.45 -4.36
CA VAL A 49 -5.03 -4.71 -3.90
C VAL A 49 -5.49 -5.06 -2.49
N LEU A 50 -5.60 -4.07 -1.62
CA LEU A 50 -6.02 -4.25 -0.24
C LEU A 50 -7.54 -4.33 -0.08
N ASN A 51 -8.28 -4.17 -1.19
CA ASN A 51 -9.74 -4.19 -1.20
C ASN A 51 -10.34 -3.10 -0.30
N VAL A 52 -9.76 -1.90 -0.35
CA VAL A 52 -10.24 -0.73 0.39
C VAL A 52 -10.90 0.21 -0.60
N ALA A 53 -12.15 0.60 -0.34
CA ALA A 53 -12.91 1.44 -1.26
C ALA A 53 -12.67 2.94 -1.03
N ASP A 54 -12.21 3.33 0.15
CA ASP A 54 -12.12 4.74 0.54
C ASP A 54 -10.67 5.21 0.53
N ILE A 55 -10.38 6.20 -0.33
CA ILE A 55 -9.05 6.78 -0.40
C ILE A 55 -8.62 7.46 0.90
N LYS A 56 -9.57 7.82 1.76
CA LYS A 56 -9.26 8.39 3.08
C LYS A 56 -8.43 7.44 3.93
N PHE A 57 -8.41 6.17 3.59
CA PHE A 57 -7.53 5.20 4.23
C PHE A 57 -6.07 5.67 4.25
N PHE A 58 -5.69 6.51 3.28
CA PHE A 58 -4.31 6.98 3.13
C PHE A 58 -4.05 8.36 3.75
N GLU A 59 -5.01 8.90 4.42
CA GLU A 59 -4.86 10.20 5.10
C GLU A 59 -4.21 10.07 6.47
#